data_ceea2bb1aed6b99ddf284068dc3eab3d
#
_entry.id   ceea2bb1aed6b99ddf284068dc3eab3d
#
_cell.length_a   1.000
_cell.length_b   1.000
_cell.length_c   1.000
_cell.angle_alpha   90.00
_cell.angle_beta   90.00
_cell.angle_gamma   90.00
#
_symmetry.space_group_name_H-M   'P 1'
#
loop_
_entity.id
_entity.type
_entity.pdbx_description
1 polymer ?
#
loop_
_entity_poly.entity_id
_entity_poly.type
_entity_poly.pdbx_seq_one_letter_code
_entity_poly.pdbx_strand_id
1 'polypeptide(L)'
;MFEFQELTKPALFTLFGRDVTAYALFLTLGVLIGVLMSINRAKRTHYDVNAALLFPVLAIPLSVIFGRLVYCLCSIVLLLDNGFGFIFRIDYGGFSIMGVTIGLALAALLTAKIEKVSFLDTLDCAVPGLLMALALSRFGEGATMNGTGFEVTVPGLQFAPIARVGLYGESTYAVHMGEALVALIAAV
;
A
#
# COMPACT_ATOMS: atom_id res chain seq x y z
N MET A 1 23.75 15.23 9.59
CA MET A 1 22.54 15.30 10.43
C MET A 1 21.40 15.54 9.47
N PHE A 2 20.72 14.48 9.02
CA PHE A 2 19.57 14.64 8.15
C PHE A 2 18.38 14.95 9.05
N GLU A 3 17.98 16.22 9.13
CA GLU A 3 16.68 16.58 9.68
C GLU A 3 15.63 15.97 8.77
N PHE A 4 14.96 14.95 9.27
CA PHE A 4 13.68 14.53 8.69
C PHE A 4 12.70 15.68 8.93
N GLN A 5 12.57 16.56 7.93
CA GLN A 5 11.46 17.48 7.89
C GLN A 5 10.20 16.63 7.96
N GLU A 6 9.48 16.73 9.07
CA GLU A 6 8.12 16.18 9.18
C GLU A 6 7.31 16.88 8.10
N LEU A 7 7.21 16.21 6.95
CA LEU A 7 6.29 16.60 5.89
C LEU A 7 4.91 16.54 6.50
N THR A 8 4.37 17.68 6.87
CA THR A 8 3.01 17.84 7.38
C THR A 8 2.06 17.27 6.33
N LYS A 9 1.67 16.02 6.51
CA LYS A 9 0.66 15.38 5.68
C LYS A 9 -0.62 16.15 5.94
N PRO A 10 -1.23 16.79 4.93
CA PRO A 10 -2.45 17.55 5.15
C PRO A 10 -3.52 16.60 5.71
N ALA A 11 -3.87 16.79 6.97
CA ALA A 11 -4.95 16.06 7.59
C ALA A 11 -6.27 16.55 6.99
N LEU A 12 -7.11 15.64 6.52
CA LEU A 12 -8.45 15.96 6.07
C LEU A 12 -9.39 16.21 7.26
N PHE A 13 -9.25 15.40 8.28
CA PHE A 13 -9.96 15.52 9.55
C PHE A 13 -9.24 14.71 10.63
N THR A 14 -9.56 14.98 11.89
CA THR A 14 -9.06 14.22 13.03
C THR A 14 -10.14 13.28 13.55
N LEU A 15 -9.81 12.00 13.69
CA LEU A 15 -10.69 10.99 14.25
C LEU A 15 -10.02 10.36 15.49
N PHE A 16 -10.70 10.41 16.63
CA PHE A 16 -10.17 9.92 17.93
C PHE A 16 -8.77 10.48 18.28
N GLY A 17 -8.53 11.78 17.94
CA GLY A 17 -7.25 12.43 18.22
C GLY A 17 -6.10 12.05 17.27
N ARG A 18 -6.38 11.34 16.17
CA ARG A 18 -5.42 11.01 15.12
C ARG A 18 -5.82 11.66 13.80
N ASP A 19 -4.84 12.17 13.09
CA ASP A 19 -5.04 12.81 11.80
C ASP A 19 -5.28 11.77 10.71
N VAL A 20 -6.42 11.88 10.03
CA VAL A 20 -6.76 11.06 8.87
C VAL A 20 -6.32 11.79 7.61
N THR A 21 -5.39 11.21 6.88
CA THR A 21 -4.87 11.75 5.63
C THR A 21 -5.67 11.22 4.42
N ALA A 22 -5.62 11.95 3.29
CA ALA A 22 -6.20 11.47 2.04
C ALA A 22 -5.64 10.10 1.64
N TYR A 23 -4.33 9.88 1.84
CA TYR A 23 -3.69 8.59 1.60
C TYR A 23 -4.36 7.45 2.38
N ALA A 24 -4.62 7.65 3.68
CA ALA A 24 -5.27 6.65 4.52
C ALA A 24 -6.68 6.32 4.04
N LEU A 25 -7.44 7.31 3.58
CA LEU A 25 -8.77 7.10 3.02
C LEU A 25 -8.72 6.29 1.72
N PHE A 26 -7.87 6.68 0.77
CA PHE A 26 -7.73 5.97 -0.50
C PHE A 26 -7.24 4.53 -0.28
N LEU A 27 -6.29 4.30 0.62
CA LEU A 27 -5.82 2.97 0.98
C LEU A 27 -6.96 2.12 1.57
N THR A 28 -7.72 2.67 2.52
CA THR A 28 -8.84 1.97 3.15
C THR A 28 -9.92 1.62 2.13
N LEU A 29 -10.31 2.58 1.28
CA LEU A 29 -11.26 2.33 0.20
C LEU A 29 -10.74 1.27 -0.78
N GLY A 30 -9.44 1.32 -1.11
CA GLY A 30 -8.79 0.35 -1.97
C GLY A 30 -8.87 -1.07 -1.40
N VAL A 31 -8.58 -1.23 -0.12
CA VAL A 31 -8.68 -2.52 0.57
C VAL A 31 -10.13 -3.02 0.58
N LEU A 32 -11.10 -2.16 0.92
CA LEU A 32 -12.52 -2.54 0.92
C LEU A 32 -13.01 -2.99 -0.47
N ILE A 33 -12.74 -2.21 -1.49
CA ILE A 33 -13.10 -2.57 -2.88
C ILE A 33 -12.36 -3.83 -3.29
N GLY A 34 -11.08 -3.97 -2.96
CA GLY A 34 -10.29 -5.15 -3.25
C GLY A 34 -10.87 -6.42 -2.63
N VAL A 35 -11.30 -6.37 -1.38
CA VAL A 35 -11.97 -7.49 -0.71
C VAL A 35 -13.28 -7.85 -1.42
N LEU A 36 -14.10 -6.86 -1.76
CA LEU A 36 -15.35 -7.09 -2.50
C LEU A 36 -15.11 -7.71 -3.89
N MET A 37 -14.07 -7.26 -4.59
CA MET A 37 -13.66 -7.86 -5.87
C MET A 37 -13.23 -9.31 -5.71
N SER A 38 -12.43 -9.63 -4.71
CA SER A 38 -11.99 -11.00 -4.42
C SER A 38 -13.17 -11.93 -4.10
N ILE A 39 -14.12 -11.47 -3.28
CA ILE A 39 -15.34 -12.23 -2.97
C ILE A 39 -16.20 -12.45 -4.24
N ASN A 40 -16.36 -11.40 -5.07
CA ASN A 40 -17.13 -11.49 -6.29
C ASN A 40 -16.48 -12.44 -7.32
N ARG A 41 -15.14 -12.40 -7.41
CA ARG A 41 -14.36 -13.33 -8.22
C ARG A 41 -14.50 -14.76 -7.72
N ALA A 42 -14.39 -15.00 -6.42
CA ALA A 42 -14.59 -16.33 -5.82
C ALA A 42 -15.95 -16.93 -6.22
N LYS A 43 -17.02 -16.14 -6.15
CA LYS A 43 -18.36 -16.59 -6.57
C LYS A 43 -18.44 -16.93 -8.07
N ARG A 44 -17.69 -16.21 -8.92
CA ARG A 44 -17.69 -16.44 -10.38
C ARG A 44 -16.83 -17.63 -10.79
N THR A 45 -15.73 -17.88 -10.08
CA THR A 45 -14.76 -18.96 -10.38
C THR A 45 -15.02 -20.24 -9.61
N HIS A 46 -16.14 -20.30 -8.84
CA HIS A 46 -16.44 -21.41 -7.94
C HIS A 46 -15.34 -21.70 -6.91
N TYR A 47 -14.53 -20.68 -6.59
CA TYR A 47 -13.58 -20.73 -5.49
C TYR A 47 -14.29 -20.60 -4.15
N ASP A 48 -13.73 -21.20 -3.09
CA ASP A 48 -14.35 -21.15 -1.76
C ASP A 48 -14.43 -19.70 -1.24
N VAL A 49 -15.65 -19.24 -0.98
CA VAL A 49 -15.93 -17.90 -0.47
C VAL A 49 -15.37 -17.72 0.95
N ASN A 50 -15.31 -18.79 1.75
CA ASN A 50 -14.72 -18.73 3.09
C ASN A 50 -13.23 -18.45 3.01
N ALA A 51 -12.52 -19.10 2.07
CA ALA A 51 -11.13 -18.83 1.81
C ALA A 51 -10.90 -17.39 1.32
N ALA A 52 -11.78 -16.88 0.44
CA ALA A 52 -11.72 -15.50 -0.04
C ALA A 52 -11.97 -14.46 1.07
N LEU A 53 -12.72 -14.81 2.11
CA LEU A 53 -12.94 -13.97 3.30
C LEU A 53 -11.82 -14.10 4.32
N LEU A 54 -11.29 -15.32 4.51
CA LEU A 54 -10.21 -15.59 5.45
C LEU A 54 -8.90 -14.92 5.01
N PHE A 55 -8.64 -14.90 3.70
CA PHE A 55 -7.41 -14.30 3.17
C PHE A 55 -7.18 -12.85 3.64
N PRO A 56 -8.09 -11.89 3.44
CA PRO A 56 -7.88 -10.50 3.88
C PRO A 56 -7.77 -10.37 5.41
N VAL A 57 -8.47 -11.22 6.18
CA VAL A 57 -8.37 -11.24 7.65
C VAL A 57 -6.96 -11.59 8.11
N LEU A 58 -6.27 -12.49 7.42
CA LEU A 58 -4.88 -12.85 7.69
C LEU A 58 -3.90 -11.88 6.98
N ALA A 59 -4.21 -11.45 5.78
CA ALA A 59 -3.35 -10.62 4.96
C ALA A 59 -3.08 -9.24 5.58
N ILE A 60 -4.12 -8.58 6.12
CA ILE A 60 -3.97 -7.25 6.72
C ILE A 60 -2.99 -7.26 7.90
N PRO A 61 -3.16 -8.07 8.96
CA PRO A 61 -2.21 -8.05 10.07
C PRO A 61 -0.82 -8.56 9.68
N LEU A 62 -0.72 -9.61 8.86
CA LEU A 62 0.57 -10.14 8.46
C LEU A 62 1.35 -9.15 7.58
N SER A 63 0.70 -8.46 6.66
CA SER A 63 1.36 -7.45 5.83
C SER A 63 1.86 -6.26 6.66
N VAL A 64 1.11 -5.83 7.68
CA VAL A 64 1.55 -4.78 8.61
C VAL A 64 2.76 -5.24 9.43
N ILE A 65 2.70 -6.43 10.01
CA ILE A 65 3.78 -6.97 10.85
C ILE A 65 5.06 -7.15 10.02
N PHE A 66 4.98 -7.86 8.89
CA PHE A 66 6.16 -8.12 8.05
C PHE A 66 6.66 -6.87 7.34
N GLY A 67 5.76 -5.99 6.91
CA GLY A 67 6.12 -4.70 6.34
C GLY A 67 6.97 -3.86 7.30
N ARG A 68 6.58 -3.86 8.58
CA ARG A 68 7.32 -3.15 9.62
C ARG A 68 8.61 -3.84 10.01
N LEU A 69 8.61 -5.16 10.17
CA LEU A 69 9.81 -5.94 10.50
C LEU A 69 10.90 -5.76 9.44
N VAL A 70 10.58 -5.94 8.17
CA VAL A 70 11.55 -5.77 7.08
C VAL A 70 12.03 -4.34 6.98
N TYR A 71 11.17 -3.33 7.19
CA TYR A 71 11.60 -1.93 7.25
C TYR A 71 12.63 -1.70 8.36
N CYS A 72 12.36 -2.19 9.57
CA CYS A 72 13.28 -2.05 10.70
C CYS A 72 14.62 -2.77 10.47
N LEU A 73 14.58 -3.94 9.81
CA LEU A 73 15.79 -4.67 9.44
C LEU A 73 16.63 -3.92 8.40
N CYS A 74 15.98 -3.33 7.41
CA CYS A 74 16.68 -2.51 6.40
C CYS A 74 17.20 -1.19 6.98
N SER A 75 16.57 -0.68 8.04
CA SER A 75 16.93 0.57 8.71
C SER A 75 17.57 0.29 10.08
N ILE A 76 18.54 -0.62 10.12
CA ILE A 76 19.14 -1.11 11.37
C ILE A 76 19.74 0.00 12.24
N VAL A 77 20.28 1.05 11.62
CA VAL A 77 20.84 2.21 12.33
C VAL A 77 19.75 2.91 13.14
N LEU A 78 18.58 3.16 12.53
CA LEU A 78 17.43 3.77 13.23
C LEU A 78 16.91 2.87 14.36
N LEU A 79 16.99 1.55 14.17
CA LEU A 79 16.58 0.58 15.19
C LEU A 79 17.54 0.59 16.38
N LEU A 80 18.83 0.70 16.13
CA LEU A 80 19.85 0.75 17.21
C LEU A 80 19.79 2.07 17.99
N ASP A 81 19.56 3.19 17.29
CA ASP A 81 19.48 4.52 17.92
C ASP A 81 18.21 4.69 18.78
N ASN A 82 17.07 4.13 18.33
CA ASN A 82 15.77 4.26 19.01
C ASN A 82 15.40 3.04 19.88
N GLY A 83 16.20 1.97 19.83
CA GLY A 83 15.95 0.73 20.56
C GLY A 83 14.83 -0.12 19.98
N PHE A 84 14.65 -1.34 20.51
CA PHE A 84 13.65 -2.30 20.02
C PHE A 84 12.20 -1.80 20.09
N GLY A 85 11.89 -0.81 20.94
CA GLY A 85 10.58 -0.17 20.99
C GLY A 85 10.17 0.52 19.70
N PHE A 86 11.13 0.86 18.82
CA PHE A 86 10.89 1.47 17.51
C PHE A 86 10.04 0.58 16.58
N ILE A 87 10.16 -0.75 16.71
CA ILE A 87 9.36 -1.71 15.92
C ILE A 87 7.85 -1.48 16.12
N PHE A 88 7.42 -1.17 17.34
CA PHE A 88 6.02 -0.98 17.70
C PHE A 88 5.50 0.44 17.45
N ARG A 89 6.37 1.37 17.11
CA ARG A 89 6.00 2.77 16.83
C ARG A 89 5.51 2.92 15.38
N ILE A 90 4.29 2.47 15.14
CA ILE A 90 3.64 2.54 13.81
C ILE A 90 3.38 3.99 13.39
N ASP A 91 3.27 4.90 14.36
CA ASP A 91 2.97 6.33 14.14
C ASP A 91 4.03 7.04 13.28
N TYR A 92 5.28 6.60 13.33
CA TYR A 92 6.37 7.15 12.51
C TYR A 92 6.31 6.70 11.03
N GLY A 93 5.36 5.85 10.65
CA GLY A 93 5.33 5.27 9.32
C GLY A 93 6.50 4.32 9.09
N GLY A 94 6.91 4.17 7.83
CA GLY A 94 8.00 3.27 7.43
C GLY A 94 7.52 1.82 7.36
N PHE A 95 7.12 1.43 6.15
CA PHE A 95 6.77 0.05 5.79
C PHE A 95 7.52 -0.34 4.53
N SER A 96 8.06 -1.55 4.51
CA SER A 96 8.72 -2.10 3.34
C SER A 96 7.71 -2.86 2.49
N ILE A 97 7.65 -2.54 1.19
CA ILE A 97 6.81 -3.28 0.23
C ILE A 97 7.22 -4.75 0.15
N MET A 98 8.53 -5.05 0.26
CA MET A 98 9.04 -6.42 0.33
C MET A 98 8.45 -7.18 1.52
N GLY A 99 8.41 -6.55 2.70
CA GLY A 99 7.81 -7.13 3.88
C GLY A 99 6.31 -7.35 3.72
N VAL A 100 5.60 -6.38 3.15
CA VAL A 100 4.17 -6.52 2.82
C VAL A 100 3.94 -7.72 1.90
N THR A 101 4.74 -7.86 0.84
CA THR A 101 4.63 -9.00 -0.10
C THR A 101 4.86 -10.35 0.59
N ILE A 102 5.85 -10.43 1.50
CA ILE A 102 6.09 -11.63 2.32
C ILE A 102 4.87 -11.92 3.19
N GLY A 103 4.31 -10.90 3.84
CA GLY A 103 3.09 -11.03 4.68
C GLY A 103 1.89 -11.54 3.89
N LEU A 104 1.67 -11.00 2.68
CA LEU A 104 0.61 -11.45 1.77
C LEU A 104 0.80 -12.92 1.32
N ALA A 105 2.04 -13.30 0.98
CA ALA A 105 2.35 -14.68 0.59
C ALA A 105 2.10 -15.65 1.75
N LEU A 106 2.50 -15.29 2.97
CA LEU A 106 2.24 -16.09 4.16
C LEU A 106 0.74 -16.18 4.46
N ALA A 107 -0.01 -15.08 4.30
CA ALA A 107 -1.46 -15.10 4.46
C ALA A 107 -2.12 -16.07 3.48
N ALA A 108 -1.68 -16.06 2.21
CA ALA A 108 -2.19 -16.97 1.19
C ALA A 108 -1.87 -18.43 1.52
N LEU A 109 -0.64 -18.73 1.99
CA LEU A 109 -0.23 -20.07 2.44
C LEU A 109 -1.07 -20.54 3.63
N LEU A 110 -1.30 -19.68 4.62
CA LEU A 110 -2.11 -20.04 5.78
C LEU A 110 -3.57 -20.25 5.41
N THR A 111 -4.14 -19.38 4.58
CA THR A 111 -5.50 -19.55 4.06
C THR A 111 -5.64 -20.87 3.32
N ALA A 112 -4.72 -21.15 2.40
CA ALA A 112 -4.70 -22.41 1.63
C ALA A 112 -4.65 -23.65 2.54
N LYS A 113 -3.85 -23.58 3.60
CA LYS A 113 -3.72 -24.67 4.57
C LYS A 113 -4.95 -24.86 5.45
N ILE A 114 -5.58 -23.77 5.90
CA ILE A 114 -6.75 -23.79 6.79
C ILE A 114 -7.99 -24.27 6.02
N GLU A 115 -8.25 -23.70 4.87
CA GLU A 115 -9.44 -24.00 4.05
C GLU A 115 -9.22 -25.17 3.09
N LYS A 116 -8.01 -25.78 3.08
CA LYS A 116 -7.64 -26.91 2.23
C LYS A 116 -7.83 -26.64 0.73
N VAL A 117 -7.57 -25.42 0.32
CA VAL A 117 -7.60 -24.97 -1.09
C VAL A 117 -6.18 -24.81 -1.62
N SER A 118 -6.04 -24.65 -2.94
CA SER A 118 -4.73 -24.39 -3.55
C SER A 118 -4.20 -22.99 -3.19
N PHE A 119 -2.90 -22.90 -2.93
CA PHE A 119 -2.21 -21.63 -2.73
C PHE A 119 -2.30 -20.72 -3.97
N LEU A 120 -2.14 -21.29 -5.16
CA LEU A 120 -2.21 -20.55 -6.42
C LEU A 120 -3.62 -20.02 -6.67
N ASP A 121 -4.65 -20.84 -6.42
CA ASP A 121 -6.04 -20.42 -6.59
C ASP A 121 -6.40 -19.28 -5.60
N THR A 122 -5.83 -19.32 -4.39
CA THR A 122 -5.97 -18.23 -3.41
C THR A 122 -5.37 -16.93 -3.95
N LEU A 123 -4.17 -16.99 -4.52
CA LEU A 123 -3.52 -15.82 -5.13
C LEU A 123 -4.31 -15.33 -6.35
N ASP A 124 -4.71 -16.23 -7.25
CA ASP A 124 -5.48 -15.86 -8.44
C ASP A 124 -6.79 -15.18 -8.08
N CYS A 125 -7.43 -15.61 -7.01
CA CYS A 125 -8.64 -14.97 -6.51
C CYS A 125 -8.35 -13.59 -5.89
N ALA A 126 -7.23 -13.43 -5.17
CA ALA A 126 -6.89 -12.22 -4.44
C ALA A 126 -6.22 -11.13 -5.28
N VAL A 127 -5.43 -11.50 -6.31
CA VAL A 127 -4.58 -10.58 -7.08
C VAL A 127 -5.34 -9.37 -7.65
N PRO A 128 -6.50 -9.50 -8.31
CA PRO A 128 -7.23 -8.33 -8.80
C PRO A 128 -7.62 -7.36 -7.70
N GLY A 129 -8.04 -7.88 -6.54
CA GLY A 129 -8.36 -7.06 -5.37
C GLY A 129 -7.12 -6.36 -4.79
N LEU A 130 -5.98 -7.04 -4.74
CA LEU A 130 -4.71 -6.46 -4.29
C LEU A 130 -4.23 -5.36 -5.23
N LEU A 131 -4.35 -5.56 -6.54
CA LEU A 131 -4.01 -4.55 -7.54
C LEU A 131 -4.92 -3.32 -7.46
N MET A 132 -6.21 -3.51 -7.20
CA MET A 132 -7.13 -2.40 -6.95
C MET A 132 -6.76 -1.62 -5.69
N ALA A 133 -6.41 -2.31 -4.59
CA ALA A 133 -5.93 -1.66 -3.37
C ALA A 133 -4.64 -0.88 -3.62
N LEU A 134 -3.71 -1.45 -4.39
CA LEU A 134 -2.47 -0.77 -4.81
C LEU A 134 -2.79 0.47 -5.66
N ALA A 135 -3.64 0.37 -6.67
CA ALA A 135 -4.01 1.48 -7.53
C ALA A 135 -4.57 2.67 -6.72
N LEU A 136 -5.53 2.40 -5.84
CA LEU A 136 -6.13 3.46 -5.03
C LEU A 136 -5.15 4.04 -4.01
N SER A 137 -4.27 3.22 -3.41
CA SER A 137 -3.22 3.75 -2.52
C SER A 137 -2.26 4.68 -3.26
N ARG A 138 -1.90 4.36 -4.52
CA ARG A 138 -1.05 5.21 -5.36
C ARG A 138 -1.75 6.51 -5.74
N PHE A 139 -3.06 6.50 -6.01
CA PHE A 139 -3.81 7.75 -6.18
C PHE A 139 -3.79 8.60 -4.90
N GLY A 140 -3.90 7.98 -3.73
CA GLY A 140 -3.80 8.67 -2.44
C GLY A 140 -2.43 9.32 -2.19
N GLU A 141 -1.35 8.79 -2.74
CA GLU A 141 -0.02 9.42 -2.68
C GLU A 141 0.05 10.79 -3.38
N GLY A 142 -0.86 11.06 -4.29
CA GLY A 142 -1.00 12.38 -4.89
C GLY A 142 -1.24 13.51 -3.87
N ALA A 143 -1.81 13.19 -2.73
CA ALA A 143 -2.01 14.15 -1.62
C ALA A 143 -0.80 14.24 -0.67
N THR A 144 0.23 13.41 -0.88
CA THR A 144 1.49 13.45 -0.13
C THR A 144 2.61 13.91 -1.06
N MET A 145 3.74 14.36 -0.51
CA MET A 145 4.91 14.71 -1.34
C MET A 145 5.76 13.48 -1.75
N ASN A 146 5.28 12.29 -1.44
CA ASN A 146 5.93 11.03 -1.83
C ASN A 146 5.56 10.66 -3.28
N GLY A 147 6.36 9.81 -3.90
CA GLY A 147 6.08 9.29 -5.25
C GLY A 147 6.35 10.30 -6.37
N THR A 148 7.21 11.29 -6.13
CA THR A 148 7.74 12.18 -7.16
C THR A 148 8.92 11.54 -7.86
N GLY A 149 8.95 11.66 -9.20
CA GLY A 149 10.07 11.24 -10.04
C GLY A 149 11.10 12.35 -10.27
N PHE A 150 11.86 12.21 -11.34
CA PHE A 150 12.81 13.23 -11.77
C PHE A 150 12.09 14.48 -12.29
N GLU A 151 12.84 15.59 -12.38
CA GLU A 151 12.37 16.84 -12.98
C GLU A 151 11.93 16.65 -14.43
N VAL A 152 10.78 17.24 -14.78
CA VAL A 152 10.25 17.20 -16.15
C VAL A 152 10.93 18.29 -16.99
N THR A 153 11.89 17.88 -17.81
CA THR A 153 12.64 18.80 -18.68
C THR A 153 11.96 19.03 -20.03
N VAL A 154 10.98 18.19 -20.41
CA VAL A 154 10.31 18.27 -21.71
C VAL A 154 9.19 19.30 -21.65
N PRO A 155 9.27 20.39 -22.43
CA PRO A 155 8.19 21.36 -22.57
C PRO A 155 6.91 20.67 -23.08
N GLY A 156 5.78 20.91 -22.45
CA GLY A 156 4.49 20.32 -22.82
C GLY A 156 4.09 19.06 -22.05
N LEU A 157 4.97 18.47 -21.25
CA LEU A 157 4.61 17.39 -20.33
C LEU A 157 4.46 17.86 -18.85
N GLN A 158 4.52 19.16 -18.64
CA GLN A 158 4.45 19.79 -17.30
C GLN A 158 3.00 20.02 -16.83
N PHE A 159 2.13 19.03 -16.98
CA PHE A 159 0.74 19.13 -16.59
C PHE A 159 0.26 17.86 -15.86
N ALA A 160 -0.74 18.01 -15.01
CA ALA A 160 -1.38 16.86 -14.38
C ALA A 160 -2.15 16.02 -15.42
N PRO A 161 -2.12 14.69 -15.38
CA PRO A 161 -1.58 13.84 -14.31
C PRO A 161 -0.12 13.39 -14.51
N ILE A 162 0.59 13.89 -15.54
CA ILE A 162 1.94 13.43 -15.89
C ILE A 162 2.98 14.05 -14.95
N ALA A 163 2.82 15.34 -14.65
CA ALA A 163 3.71 16.09 -13.77
C ALA A 163 2.94 16.66 -12.58
N ARG A 164 3.69 16.90 -11.52
CA ARG A 164 3.22 17.60 -10.31
C ARG A 164 4.29 18.60 -9.86
N VAL A 165 3.88 19.56 -9.05
CA VAL A 165 4.82 20.47 -8.41
C VAL A 165 5.55 19.74 -7.28
N GLY A 166 6.87 19.69 -7.34
CA GLY A 166 7.74 19.13 -6.31
C GLY A 166 7.89 20.06 -5.09
N LEU A 167 8.69 19.63 -4.13
CA LEU A 167 8.88 20.32 -2.84
C LEU A 167 9.48 21.73 -3.02
N TYR A 168 10.29 21.94 -4.05
CA TYR A 168 11.00 23.20 -4.31
C TYR A 168 10.38 24.00 -5.46
N GLY A 169 9.16 23.64 -5.89
CA GLY A 169 8.44 24.33 -6.94
C GLY A 169 8.77 23.86 -8.36
N GLU A 170 9.67 22.87 -8.51
CA GLU A 170 9.99 22.25 -9.79
C GLU A 170 8.85 21.32 -10.27
N SER A 171 8.71 21.16 -11.58
CA SER A 171 7.80 20.17 -12.16
C SER A 171 8.47 18.81 -12.19
N THR A 172 7.98 17.85 -11.42
CA THR A 172 8.50 16.48 -11.36
C THR A 172 7.48 15.48 -11.89
N TYR A 173 7.96 14.33 -12.43
CA TYR A 173 7.07 13.27 -12.89
C TYR A 173 6.22 12.71 -11.74
N ALA A 174 4.92 12.57 -11.98
CA ALA A 174 3.98 11.96 -11.04
C ALA A 174 4.00 10.42 -11.18
N VAL A 175 5.08 9.78 -10.74
CA VAL A 175 5.31 8.32 -10.90
C VAL A 175 4.17 7.53 -10.28
N HIS A 176 3.65 7.96 -9.13
CA HIS A 176 2.51 7.34 -8.45
C HIS A 176 1.25 7.25 -9.33
N MET A 177 1.01 8.22 -10.22
CA MET A 177 -0.12 8.19 -11.14
C MET A 177 0.04 7.13 -12.23
N GLY A 178 1.27 6.99 -12.76
CA GLY A 178 1.60 5.93 -13.72
C GLY A 178 1.45 4.53 -13.11
N GLU A 179 1.97 4.33 -11.91
CA GLU A 179 1.83 3.08 -11.17
C GLU A 179 0.36 2.76 -10.85
N ALA A 180 -0.42 3.78 -10.44
CA ALA A 180 -1.86 3.64 -10.17
C ALA A 180 -2.60 3.17 -11.42
N LEU A 181 -2.30 3.76 -12.58
CA LEU A 181 -2.95 3.46 -13.83
C LEU A 181 -2.63 2.04 -14.32
N VAL A 182 -1.36 1.64 -14.25
CA VAL A 182 -0.93 0.27 -14.57
C VAL A 182 -1.59 -0.75 -13.65
N ALA A 183 -1.61 -0.49 -12.34
CA ALA A 183 -2.26 -1.38 -11.38
C ALA A 183 -3.78 -1.47 -11.62
N LEU A 184 -4.43 -0.36 -11.95
CA LEU A 184 -5.86 -0.33 -12.27
C LEU A 184 -6.19 -1.15 -13.53
N ILE A 185 -5.41 -1.00 -14.59
CA ILE A 185 -5.57 -1.78 -15.83
C ILE A 185 -5.37 -3.26 -15.57
N ALA A 186 -4.37 -3.62 -14.74
CA ALA A 186 -4.08 -5.01 -14.41
C ALA A 186 -5.11 -5.64 -13.45
N ALA A 187 -5.90 -4.83 -12.74
CA ALA A 187 -6.95 -5.30 -11.82
C ALA A 187 -8.26 -5.69 -12.53
N VAL A 188 -8.50 -5.22 -13.76
CA VAL A 188 -9.71 -5.42 -14.56
C VAL A 188 -9.56 -6.57 -15.52
#